data_d05b6a76465f150872fb60cc20f12b45
#
_entry.id   d05b6a76465f150872fb60cc20f12b45
#
_cell.length_a   1.000
_cell.length_b   1.000
_cell.length_c   1.000
_cell.angle_alpha   90.00
_cell.angle_beta   90.00
_cell.angle_gamma   90.00
#
_symmetry.space_group_name_H-M   'P 1'
#
loop_
_entity.id
_entity.type
_entity.pdbx_description
1 polymer ?
#
loop_
_entity_poly.entity_id
_entity_poly.type
_entity_poly.pdbx_seq_one_letter_code
_entity_poly.pdbx_strand_id
1 'polypeptide(L)'
;IASDQMRFWGGIGNHILRNPVQAGEDCANALQYDSHGYITSALMFIDVLSGSGDKTLSGVIGKLGENFPIYGGAASDDLIFFETYQYLAGKAYKGSVVGVGLSGDYHAVGVAGHGFLPIGIAREVTKSEGTTLFELDGKPASSIYEEYFGEEHLSELHEGLLPSLAVSYPL
;
A
#
# COMPACT_ATOMS: atom_id res chain seq x y z
N ILE A 1 7.21 -4.76 21.02
CA ILE A 1 5.95 -4.37 21.70
C ILE A 1 5.78 -5.31 22.89
N ALA A 2 5.39 -4.81 24.04
CA ALA A 2 5.06 -5.59 25.24
C ALA A 2 3.87 -4.96 25.95
N SER A 3 2.97 -5.80 26.48
CA SER A 3 1.81 -5.37 27.27
C SER A 3 1.35 -6.52 28.16
N ASP A 4 0.84 -6.20 29.32
CA ASP A 4 0.23 -7.16 30.23
C ASP A 4 -1.24 -7.50 29.85
N GLN A 5 -1.86 -6.66 29.04
CA GLN A 5 -3.27 -6.75 28.64
C GLN A 5 -3.47 -7.20 27.18
N MET A 6 -2.42 -7.10 26.36
CA MET A 6 -2.46 -7.40 24.94
C MET A 6 -1.44 -8.48 24.58
N ARG A 7 -1.76 -9.23 23.53
CA ARG A 7 -0.87 -10.19 22.89
C ARG A 7 -0.61 -9.79 21.44
N PHE A 8 0.59 -10.12 20.96
CA PHE A 8 1.06 -9.74 19.64
C PHE A 8 1.68 -10.94 18.92
N TRP A 9 1.38 -11.08 17.64
CA TRP A 9 1.93 -12.11 16.76
C TRP A 9 2.41 -11.49 15.47
N GLY A 10 3.60 -11.88 15.03
CA GLY A 10 4.17 -11.38 13.78
C GLY A 10 3.86 -12.32 12.62
N GLY A 11 3.54 -11.77 11.47
CA GLY A 11 3.36 -12.51 10.23
C GLY A 11 4.09 -11.83 9.08
N ILE A 12 4.50 -12.61 8.09
CA ILE A 12 5.16 -12.12 6.89
C ILE A 12 4.70 -12.89 5.67
N GLY A 13 4.54 -12.16 4.55
CA GLY A 13 4.42 -12.71 3.21
C GLY A 13 5.45 -12.09 2.29
N ASN A 14 6.13 -12.89 1.52
CA ASN A 14 7.22 -12.47 0.66
C ASN A 14 6.83 -12.53 -0.82
N HIS A 15 7.68 -11.95 -1.68
CA HIS A 15 7.55 -12.03 -3.13
C HIS A 15 6.30 -11.34 -3.70
N ILE A 16 5.93 -10.16 -3.18
CA ILE A 16 4.79 -9.37 -3.65
C ILE A 16 4.85 -9.15 -5.16
N LEU A 17 6.01 -8.88 -5.74
CA LEU A 17 6.18 -8.67 -7.19
C LEU A 17 5.70 -9.88 -8.01
N ARG A 18 5.90 -11.09 -7.52
CA ARG A 18 5.55 -12.32 -8.25
C ARG A 18 4.09 -12.75 -8.05
N ASN A 19 3.63 -12.69 -6.81
CA ASN A 19 2.28 -13.06 -6.45
C ASN A 19 1.81 -12.30 -5.20
N PRO A 20 1.28 -11.09 -5.38
CA PRO A 20 0.84 -10.25 -4.26
C PRO A 20 -0.27 -10.88 -3.42
N VAL A 21 -1.23 -11.56 -4.05
CA VAL A 21 -2.32 -12.24 -3.33
C VAL A 21 -1.75 -13.31 -2.40
N GLN A 22 -0.87 -14.18 -2.91
CA GLN A 22 -0.25 -15.23 -2.10
C GLN A 22 0.58 -14.65 -0.94
N ALA A 23 1.32 -13.56 -1.19
CA ALA A 23 2.06 -12.88 -0.12
C ALA A 23 1.12 -12.39 0.99
N GLY A 24 -0.03 -11.83 0.64
CA GLY A 24 -1.07 -11.45 1.59
C GLY A 24 -1.62 -12.65 2.37
N GLU A 25 -1.94 -13.74 1.67
CA GLU A 25 -2.40 -14.98 2.30
C GLU A 25 -1.37 -15.58 3.26
N ASP A 26 -0.08 -15.63 2.86
CA ASP A 26 1.00 -16.16 3.69
C ASP A 26 1.17 -15.36 4.98
N CYS A 27 1.14 -14.04 4.88
CA CYS A 27 1.17 -13.17 6.06
C CYS A 27 -0.01 -13.44 7.00
N ALA A 28 -1.22 -13.49 6.47
CA ALA A 28 -2.43 -13.74 7.25
C ALA A 28 -2.43 -15.14 7.89
N ASN A 29 -2.00 -16.16 7.13
CA ASN A 29 -1.88 -17.52 7.65
C ASN A 29 -0.86 -17.60 8.81
N ALA A 30 0.28 -16.90 8.71
CA ALA A 30 1.26 -16.84 9.80
C ALA A 30 0.64 -16.21 11.06
N LEU A 31 -0.10 -15.10 10.92
CA LEU A 31 -0.78 -14.47 12.04
C LEU A 31 -1.81 -15.40 12.71
N GLN A 32 -2.59 -16.13 11.92
CA GLN A 32 -3.61 -17.07 12.43
C GLN A 32 -2.99 -18.30 13.06
N TYR A 33 -1.94 -18.86 12.46
CA TYR A 33 -1.29 -20.06 12.94
C TYR A 33 -0.66 -19.84 14.32
N ASP A 34 0.17 -18.80 14.45
CA ASP A 34 0.89 -18.51 15.70
C ASP A 34 -0.05 -18.04 16.83
N SER A 35 -1.16 -17.41 16.46
CA SER A 35 -2.18 -16.96 17.42
C SER A 35 -3.25 -18.02 17.74
N HIS A 36 -3.24 -19.17 17.07
CA HIS A 36 -4.33 -20.13 17.09
C HIS A 36 -5.71 -19.52 16.76
N GLY A 37 -5.73 -18.50 15.87
CA GLY A 37 -6.93 -17.79 15.46
C GLY A 37 -7.45 -16.74 16.46
N TYR A 38 -6.70 -16.42 17.51
CA TYR A 38 -7.16 -15.48 18.55
C TYR A 38 -6.89 -14.00 18.28
N ILE A 39 -6.46 -13.64 17.05
CA ILE A 39 -6.32 -12.23 16.69
C ILE A 39 -7.66 -11.55 16.45
N THR A 40 -7.79 -10.31 16.90
CA THR A 40 -9.01 -9.50 16.76
C THR A 40 -8.83 -8.29 15.84
N SER A 41 -7.61 -7.90 15.57
CA SER A 41 -7.24 -6.92 14.54
C SER A 41 -5.79 -7.14 14.09
N ALA A 42 -5.37 -6.47 13.02
CA ALA A 42 -3.99 -6.49 12.55
C ALA A 42 -3.49 -5.10 12.17
N LEU A 43 -2.19 -4.86 12.41
CA LEU A 43 -1.43 -3.78 11.80
C LEU A 43 -0.59 -4.36 10.68
N MET A 44 -0.59 -3.74 9.49
CA MET A 44 0.12 -4.25 8.33
C MET A 44 0.90 -3.17 7.61
N PHE A 45 2.09 -3.53 7.14
CA PHE A 45 2.98 -2.66 6.38
C PHE A 45 3.41 -3.38 5.10
N ILE A 46 3.14 -2.75 3.95
CA ILE A 46 3.28 -3.36 2.63
C ILE A 46 4.34 -2.60 1.84
N ASP A 47 5.20 -3.33 1.13
CA ASP A 47 6.08 -2.76 0.10
C ASP A 47 5.30 -2.56 -1.21
N VAL A 48 4.74 -1.38 -1.39
CA VAL A 48 3.95 -1.05 -2.58
C VAL A 48 4.80 -0.75 -3.81
N LEU A 49 6.11 -0.49 -3.64
CA LEU A 49 7.03 -0.32 -4.78
C LEU A 49 7.36 -1.67 -5.45
N SER A 50 7.26 -2.76 -4.72
CA SER A 50 7.51 -4.11 -5.22
C SER A 50 6.28 -4.79 -5.81
N GLY A 51 5.09 -4.15 -5.79
CA GLY A 51 3.89 -4.76 -6.35
C GLY A 51 2.59 -4.10 -5.90
N SER A 52 1.48 -4.77 -6.22
CA SER A 52 0.13 -4.26 -5.99
C SER A 52 -0.29 -4.41 -4.52
N GLY A 53 -0.42 -3.29 -3.82
CA GLY A 53 -0.85 -3.24 -2.42
C GLY A 53 -2.30 -3.71 -2.24
N ASP A 54 -3.20 -3.36 -3.15
CA ASP A 54 -4.60 -3.77 -3.16
C ASP A 54 -4.76 -5.29 -3.31
N LYS A 55 -4.01 -5.91 -4.23
CA LYS A 55 -4.00 -7.38 -4.39
C LYS A 55 -3.38 -8.07 -3.18
N THR A 56 -2.33 -7.52 -2.58
CA THR A 56 -1.77 -8.06 -1.34
C THR A 56 -2.81 -8.01 -0.22
N LEU A 57 -3.49 -6.88 -0.07
CA LEU A 57 -4.55 -6.73 0.92
C LEU A 57 -5.73 -7.67 0.64
N SER A 58 -6.11 -7.88 -0.62
CA SER A 58 -7.17 -8.84 -0.97
C SER A 58 -6.84 -10.27 -0.52
N GLY A 59 -5.57 -10.68 -0.62
CA GLY A 59 -5.11 -11.97 -0.09
C GLY A 59 -5.25 -12.07 1.44
N VAL A 60 -4.92 -10.99 2.15
CA VAL A 60 -5.11 -10.91 3.61
C VAL A 60 -6.59 -11.00 3.98
N ILE A 61 -7.43 -10.20 3.33
CA ILE A 61 -8.88 -10.16 3.57
C ILE A 61 -9.51 -11.51 3.27
N GLY A 62 -9.07 -12.19 2.22
CA GLY A 62 -9.53 -13.54 1.87
C GLY A 62 -9.28 -14.58 2.98
N LYS A 63 -8.27 -14.39 3.83
CA LYS A 63 -7.97 -15.28 4.95
C LYS A 63 -8.56 -14.82 6.28
N LEU A 64 -8.52 -13.51 6.56
CA LEU A 64 -8.98 -12.98 7.85
C LEU A 64 -10.46 -12.62 7.84
N GLY A 65 -11.07 -12.44 6.67
CA GLY A 65 -12.46 -12.05 6.48
C GLY A 65 -12.64 -10.57 6.15
N GLU A 66 -13.70 -10.24 5.41
CA GLU A 66 -13.99 -8.90 4.91
C GLU A 66 -14.20 -7.85 6.01
N ASN A 67 -14.73 -8.28 7.16
CA ASN A 67 -15.01 -7.39 8.30
C ASN A 67 -13.90 -7.41 9.36
N PHE A 68 -12.77 -8.08 9.09
CA PHE A 68 -11.67 -8.13 10.04
C PHE A 68 -10.95 -6.77 10.06
N PRO A 69 -10.77 -6.14 11.25
CA PRO A 69 -10.14 -4.83 11.34
C PRO A 69 -8.66 -4.88 10.97
N ILE A 70 -8.29 -4.23 9.86
CA ILE A 70 -6.91 -4.11 9.39
C ILE A 70 -6.56 -2.64 9.32
N TYR A 71 -5.44 -2.28 9.93
CA TYR A 71 -4.87 -0.94 9.95
C TYR A 71 -3.45 -1.00 9.40
N GLY A 72 -2.90 0.12 8.95
CA GLY A 72 -1.52 0.16 8.51
C GLY A 72 -1.30 1.11 7.34
N GLY A 73 -0.28 0.81 6.56
CA GLY A 73 0.08 1.63 5.41
C GLY A 73 1.19 1.03 4.58
N ALA A 74 1.59 1.77 3.56
CA ALA A 74 2.75 1.45 2.76
C ALA A 74 4.04 1.93 3.45
N ALA A 75 5.10 1.16 3.30
CA ALA A 75 6.43 1.66 3.59
C ALA A 75 6.83 2.67 2.51
N SER A 76 7.58 3.70 2.90
CA SER A 76 8.10 4.71 1.98
C SER A 76 9.62 4.82 2.10
N ASP A 77 10.24 5.43 1.10
CA ASP A 77 11.64 5.84 1.10
C ASP A 77 11.73 7.37 1.07
N ASP A 78 12.90 7.92 0.86
CA ASP A 78 13.15 9.37 0.81
C ASP A 78 12.72 10.03 -0.52
N LEU A 79 11.59 9.60 -1.10
CA LEU A 79 11.07 10.03 -2.42
C LEU A 79 11.96 9.61 -3.60
N ILE A 80 12.79 8.61 -3.41
CA ILE A 80 13.63 8.02 -4.47
C ILE A 80 12.83 7.00 -5.29
N PHE A 81 11.79 6.39 -4.68
CA PHE A 81 10.90 5.39 -5.27
C PHE A 81 11.65 4.17 -5.82
N PHE A 82 12.74 3.80 -5.14
CA PHE A 82 13.59 2.71 -5.57
C PHE A 82 13.34 1.43 -4.78
N GLU A 83 13.32 1.51 -3.44
CA GLU A 83 13.09 0.35 -2.59
C GLU A 83 12.61 0.73 -1.19
N THR A 84 11.76 -0.11 -0.62
CA THR A 84 11.31 0.03 0.75
C THR A 84 11.57 -1.24 1.55
N TYR A 85 11.62 -1.10 2.87
CA TYR A 85 11.89 -2.20 3.77
C TYR A 85 10.83 -2.27 4.87
N GLN A 86 10.46 -3.49 5.22
CA GLN A 86 9.65 -3.82 6.38
C GLN A 86 10.51 -4.57 7.39
N TYR A 87 10.20 -4.44 8.66
CA TYR A 87 10.99 -5.02 9.74
C TYR A 87 10.13 -5.94 10.59
N LEU A 88 10.62 -7.16 10.81
CA LEU A 88 9.99 -8.12 11.70
C LEU A 88 11.07 -8.94 12.44
N ALA A 89 10.91 -9.07 13.76
CA ALA A 89 11.80 -9.86 14.61
C ALA A 89 13.30 -9.56 14.42
N GLY A 90 13.66 -8.27 14.25
CA GLY A 90 15.05 -7.83 14.09
C GLY A 90 15.64 -8.03 12.70
N LYS A 91 14.84 -8.40 11.71
CA LYS A 91 15.26 -8.57 10.32
C LYS A 91 14.55 -7.57 9.41
N ALA A 92 15.26 -7.11 8.38
CA ALA A 92 14.71 -6.29 7.29
C ALA A 92 14.31 -7.20 6.12
N TYR A 93 13.17 -6.87 5.51
CA TYR A 93 12.62 -7.59 4.37
C TYR A 93 12.26 -6.59 3.27
N LYS A 94 12.49 -6.99 2.02
CA LYS A 94 12.13 -6.24 0.81
C LYS A 94 11.11 -7.05 0.00
N GLY A 95 10.25 -6.38 -0.74
CA GLY A 95 9.24 -7.05 -1.57
C GLY A 95 8.27 -7.89 -0.75
N SER A 96 7.89 -7.42 0.43
CA SER A 96 7.14 -8.18 1.42
C SER A 96 6.00 -7.37 2.06
N VAL A 97 5.07 -8.09 2.66
CA VAL A 97 4.10 -7.56 3.61
C VAL A 97 4.42 -8.13 4.99
N VAL A 98 4.46 -7.26 5.98
CA VAL A 98 4.64 -7.63 7.38
C VAL A 98 3.40 -7.24 8.15
N GLY A 99 2.92 -8.15 9.01
CA GLY A 99 1.77 -7.91 9.86
C GLY A 99 2.07 -8.14 11.33
N VAL A 100 1.33 -7.45 12.18
CA VAL A 100 1.25 -7.72 13.62
C VAL A 100 -0.21 -7.95 13.96
N GLY A 101 -0.55 -9.18 14.32
CA GLY A 101 -1.85 -9.55 14.86
C GLY A 101 -1.96 -9.12 16.32
N LEU A 102 -3.10 -8.62 16.70
CA LEU A 102 -3.41 -8.06 18.01
C LEU A 102 -4.57 -8.81 18.65
N SER A 103 -4.48 -9.06 19.95
CA SER A 103 -5.58 -9.57 20.77
C SER A 103 -5.45 -9.09 22.20
N GLY A 104 -6.56 -9.07 22.95
CA GLY A 104 -6.62 -8.65 24.35
C GLY A 104 -7.68 -7.60 24.60
N ASP A 105 -7.55 -6.91 25.75
CA ASP A 105 -8.46 -5.83 26.13
C ASP A 105 -7.93 -4.49 25.60
N TYR A 106 -8.46 -4.09 24.42
CA TYR A 106 -8.14 -2.82 23.78
C TYR A 106 -9.28 -2.36 22.87
N HIS A 107 -9.29 -1.08 22.57
CA HIS A 107 -10.15 -0.48 21.57
C HIS A 107 -9.27 0.18 20.48
N ALA A 108 -9.45 -0.22 19.22
CA ALA A 108 -8.72 0.32 18.09
C ALA A 108 -9.63 1.18 17.23
N VAL A 109 -9.18 2.36 16.87
CA VAL A 109 -9.84 3.26 15.92
C VAL A 109 -8.82 3.66 14.86
N GLY A 110 -9.19 3.49 13.59
CA GLY A 110 -8.38 3.91 12.46
C GLY A 110 -8.98 5.14 11.78
N VAL A 111 -8.12 6.08 11.40
CA VAL A 111 -8.48 7.24 10.60
C VAL A 111 -7.51 7.32 9.42
N ALA A 112 -8.04 7.52 8.23
CA ALA A 112 -7.25 7.79 7.04
C ALA A 112 -7.62 9.17 6.49
N GLY A 113 -6.61 9.89 5.98
CA GLY A 113 -6.81 11.21 5.38
C GLY A 113 -5.57 11.66 4.64
N HIS A 114 -5.75 12.57 3.70
CA HIS A 114 -4.67 13.22 2.96
C HIS A 114 -4.92 14.74 2.92
N GLY A 115 -3.86 15.50 2.66
CA GLY A 115 -3.92 16.96 2.59
C GLY A 115 -4.25 17.53 1.20
N PHE A 116 -4.56 16.68 0.22
CA PHE A 116 -4.88 17.12 -1.14
C PHE A 116 -6.30 17.61 -1.25
N LEU A 117 -6.48 18.70 -2.03
CA LEU A 117 -7.79 19.18 -2.48
C LEU A 117 -7.88 18.98 -3.99
N PRO A 118 -9.03 18.51 -4.52
CA PRO A 118 -9.18 18.33 -5.95
C PRO A 118 -9.12 19.70 -6.65
N ILE A 119 -8.37 19.76 -7.75
CA ILE A 119 -8.32 20.89 -8.66
C ILE A 119 -8.85 20.46 -10.03
N GLY A 120 -9.50 21.39 -10.74
CA GLY A 120 -10.05 21.09 -12.05
C GLY A 120 -11.34 20.27 -12.00
N ILE A 121 -11.62 19.55 -13.09
CA ILE A 121 -12.85 18.77 -13.28
C ILE A 121 -12.56 17.27 -13.14
N ALA A 122 -13.57 16.51 -12.73
CA ALA A 122 -13.47 15.06 -12.71
C ALA A 122 -13.27 14.50 -14.14
N ARG A 123 -12.38 13.53 -14.28
CA ARG A 123 -12.06 12.84 -15.55
C ARG A 123 -12.43 11.38 -15.44
N GLU A 124 -12.81 10.78 -16.56
CA GLU A 124 -13.08 9.35 -16.64
C GLU A 124 -11.78 8.59 -16.94
N VAL A 125 -11.49 7.55 -16.15
CA VAL A 125 -10.42 6.61 -16.46
C VAL A 125 -10.88 5.71 -17.59
N THR A 126 -10.38 5.96 -18.80
CA THR A 126 -10.78 5.18 -20.00
C THR A 126 -9.86 4.01 -20.29
N LYS A 127 -8.63 4.01 -19.71
CA LYS A 127 -7.73 2.86 -19.83
C LYS A 127 -6.76 2.80 -18.67
N SER A 128 -6.72 1.64 -18.00
CA SER A 128 -5.76 1.35 -16.93
C SER A 128 -5.42 -0.15 -16.89
N GLU A 129 -4.27 -0.49 -16.32
CA GLU A 129 -3.87 -1.87 -16.05
C GLU A 129 -3.07 -1.92 -14.75
N GLY A 130 -3.58 -2.66 -13.77
CA GLY A 130 -3.00 -2.73 -12.44
C GLY A 130 -2.89 -1.33 -11.82
N THR A 131 -1.68 -0.89 -11.51
CA THR A 131 -1.38 0.44 -10.96
C THR A 131 -1.00 1.48 -12.02
N THR A 132 -1.09 1.13 -13.30
CA THR A 132 -0.74 2.02 -14.40
C THR A 132 -1.97 2.65 -15.02
N LEU A 133 -2.02 3.96 -15.03
CA LEU A 133 -3.04 4.76 -15.69
C LEU A 133 -2.54 5.18 -17.07
N PHE A 134 -3.22 4.74 -18.14
CA PHE A 134 -2.85 5.04 -19.51
C PHE A 134 -3.64 6.21 -20.08
N GLU A 135 -4.96 6.25 -19.84
CA GLU A 135 -5.84 7.23 -20.49
C GLU A 135 -6.89 7.81 -19.53
N LEU A 136 -7.12 9.10 -19.69
CA LEU A 136 -8.21 9.88 -19.10
C LEU A 136 -9.01 10.54 -20.22
N ASP A 137 -10.34 10.34 -20.25
CA ASP A 137 -11.23 10.87 -21.29
C ASP A 137 -10.78 10.50 -22.73
N GLY A 138 -10.17 9.33 -22.91
CA GLY A 138 -9.65 8.85 -24.21
C GLY A 138 -8.34 9.49 -24.66
N LYS A 139 -7.67 10.27 -23.81
CA LYS A 139 -6.37 10.90 -24.06
C LYS A 139 -5.29 10.30 -23.16
N PRO A 140 -3.99 10.35 -23.53
CA PRO A 140 -2.91 9.93 -22.64
C PRO A 140 -3.03 10.60 -21.26
N ALA A 141 -2.92 9.81 -20.18
CA ALA A 141 -3.11 10.34 -18.82
C ALA A 141 -2.13 11.47 -18.47
N SER A 142 -0.90 11.42 -19.01
CA SER A 142 0.10 12.48 -18.84
C SER A 142 -0.30 13.83 -19.45
N SER A 143 -1.19 13.84 -20.47
CA SER A 143 -1.62 15.07 -21.13
C SER A 143 -2.41 16.01 -20.21
N ILE A 144 -2.90 15.52 -19.07
CA ILE A 144 -3.55 16.38 -18.08
C ILE A 144 -2.57 17.37 -17.45
N TYR A 145 -1.33 16.96 -17.25
CA TYR A 145 -0.28 17.85 -16.72
C TYR A 145 0.07 18.94 -17.72
N GLU A 146 0.10 18.63 -19.02
CA GLU A 146 0.28 19.59 -20.09
C GLU A 146 -0.88 20.62 -20.13
N GLU A 147 -2.12 20.14 -19.99
CA GLU A 147 -3.34 20.97 -19.98
C GLU A 147 -3.33 22.00 -18.83
N TYR A 148 -2.88 21.61 -17.64
CA TYR A 148 -2.92 22.47 -16.45
C TYR A 148 -1.65 23.29 -16.20
N PHE A 149 -0.49 22.81 -16.63
CA PHE A 149 0.81 23.39 -16.28
C PHE A 149 1.65 23.84 -17.49
N GLY A 150 1.24 23.50 -18.72
CA GLY A 150 1.95 23.84 -19.96
C GLY A 150 3.06 22.85 -20.33
N GLU A 151 3.49 22.90 -21.60
CA GLU A 151 4.48 21.98 -22.16
C GLU A 151 5.87 22.06 -21.50
N GLU A 152 6.24 23.20 -20.95
CA GLU A 152 7.55 23.44 -20.34
C GLU A 152 7.82 22.55 -19.10
N HIS A 153 6.77 22.11 -18.43
CA HIS A 153 6.88 21.21 -17.27
C HIS A 153 6.86 19.72 -17.63
N LEU A 154 6.56 19.38 -18.89
CA LEU A 154 6.56 17.98 -19.35
C LEU A 154 7.95 17.40 -19.57
N SER A 155 8.96 18.22 -19.81
CA SER A 155 10.34 17.73 -19.96
C SER A 155 10.81 16.99 -18.70
N GLU A 156 10.43 17.46 -17.52
CA GLU A 156 10.70 16.81 -16.24
C GLU A 156 9.99 15.44 -16.12
N LEU A 157 8.79 15.31 -16.68
CA LEU A 157 8.04 14.05 -16.74
C LEU A 157 8.68 13.04 -17.70
N HIS A 158 9.20 13.49 -18.82
CA HIS A 158 9.79 12.64 -19.85
C HIS A 158 11.22 12.19 -19.53
N GLU A 159 11.96 12.95 -18.73
CA GLU A 159 13.33 12.63 -18.34
C GLU A 159 13.45 11.56 -17.23
N GLY A 160 12.33 11.01 -16.76
CA GLY A 160 12.32 9.95 -15.74
C GLY A 160 12.78 10.42 -14.35
N LEU A 161 12.99 11.70 -14.17
CA LEU A 161 13.06 12.34 -12.86
C LEU A 161 11.64 12.30 -12.33
N LEU A 162 11.40 11.62 -11.22
CA LEU A 162 10.11 11.61 -10.56
C LEU A 162 9.72 13.05 -10.30
N PRO A 163 8.72 13.49 -10.98
CA PRO A 163 8.50 14.90 -11.05
C PRO A 163 7.96 15.35 -9.72
N SER A 164 8.59 16.31 -9.15
CA SER A 164 8.03 17.13 -8.07
C SER A 164 6.56 17.50 -8.35
N LEU A 165 6.24 17.68 -9.64
CA LEU A 165 4.90 17.96 -10.13
C LEU A 165 3.90 16.82 -9.86
N ALA A 166 4.20 15.56 -10.23
CA ALA A 166 3.29 14.43 -10.02
C ALA A 166 3.13 14.06 -8.54
N VAL A 167 4.14 14.31 -7.72
CA VAL A 167 4.02 14.15 -6.26
C VAL A 167 3.18 15.26 -5.63
N SER A 168 3.30 16.49 -6.14
CA SER A 168 2.55 17.66 -5.65
C SER A 168 1.10 17.67 -6.14
N TYR A 169 0.86 17.13 -7.33
CA TYR A 169 -0.46 17.06 -7.99
C TYR A 169 -0.74 15.64 -8.48
N PRO A 170 -0.96 14.68 -7.56
CA PRO A 170 -1.26 13.30 -7.95
C PRO A 170 -2.61 13.18 -8.66
N LEU A 171 -2.69 12.25 -9.61
CA LEU A 171 -3.92 11.90 -10.33
C LEU A 171 -4.76 10.88 -9.56
#